data_297733758f2658016454c4b58aa6664f
#
_entry.id   297733758f2658016454c4b58aa6664f
#
_cell.length_a   1.000
_cell.length_b   1.000
_cell.length_c   1.000
_cell.angle_alpha   90.00
_cell.angle_beta   90.00
_cell.angle_gamma   90.00
#
_symmetry.space_group_name_H-M   'P 1'
#
loop_
_entity.id
_entity.type
_entity.pdbx_description
1 polymer ?
#
loop_
_entity_poly.entity_id
_entity_poly.type
_entity_poly.pdbx_seq_one_letter_code
_entity_poly.pdbx_strand_id
1 'polypeptide(L)'
;AEVLAGEFIDLKLLTGKDEKAEKHFLDQVNRFLVEQNTWPESVIVSMPRSLVMFKTFELPAPDMKAVESMVEFELERHFSSGLDDLYYTYQLNQKSGNIFHIASAAIKKETANYYLGLIKKLNLKTTVLDISTFANSDLAMQQELKDSTATALVDISPRTLEVSLIKKGVLEFSRNSTWKNSDIKDVYSGKDKSPDSLESLSKSTTKLIISELEEALSSCRNIEDNESIEHIFISGGGTLAPQIIKQLEKETQVSTQFISIPDSVSPALPESFSSYHMMTALSLAIKDSRKQSFETNLLPSNLRSKKRKANVKTSMALVA
;
A
#
# COMPACT_ATOMS: atom_id res chain seq x y z
N ALA A 1 3.00 12.26 15.40
CA ALA A 1 2.92 10.83 15.72
C ALA A 1 4.27 10.32 16.20
N GLU A 2 4.28 9.28 17.00
CA GLU A 2 5.50 8.64 17.53
C GLU A 2 5.49 7.16 17.12
N VAL A 3 6.63 6.66 16.64
CA VAL A 3 6.84 5.24 16.36
C VAL A 3 7.51 4.62 17.56
N LEU A 4 6.83 3.72 18.26
CA LEU A 4 7.35 3.08 19.46
C LEU A 4 8.27 1.90 19.12
N ALA A 5 7.87 1.09 18.15
CA ALA A 5 8.62 -0.07 17.67
C ALA A 5 8.18 -0.47 16.26
N GLY A 6 9.01 -1.26 15.60
CA GLY A 6 8.70 -1.90 14.32
C GLY A 6 9.45 -3.21 14.19
N GLU A 7 8.84 -4.20 13.56
CA GLU A 7 9.47 -5.48 13.26
C GLU A 7 9.07 -5.95 11.87
N PHE A 8 10.03 -6.45 11.11
CA PHE A 8 9.80 -7.14 9.85
C PHE A 8 9.84 -8.65 10.08
N ILE A 9 8.72 -9.31 9.78
CA ILE A 9 8.58 -10.76 9.92
C ILE A 9 8.41 -11.37 8.52
N ASP A 10 9.39 -12.16 8.07
CA ASP A 10 9.29 -12.87 6.79
C ASP A 10 8.38 -14.09 6.93
N LEU A 11 7.16 -13.94 6.46
CA LEU A 11 6.14 -14.98 6.49
C LEU A 11 5.81 -15.46 5.07
N LYS A 12 5.42 -16.73 4.94
CA LYS A 12 4.73 -17.20 3.74
C LYS A 12 3.36 -16.55 3.65
N LEU A 13 2.89 -16.31 2.42
CA LEU A 13 1.52 -15.86 2.20
C LEU A 13 0.54 -16.86 2.85
N LEU A 14 -0.27 -16.37 3.77
CA LEU A 14 -1.26 -17.18 4.48
C LEU A 14 -2.45 -17.44 3.54
N THR A 15 -2.74 -18.69 3.29
CA THR A 15 -3.82 -19.12 2.38
C THR A 15 -4.97 -19.85 3.07
N GLY A 16 -4.91 -19.98 4.40
CA GLY A 16 -5.88 -20.76 5.18
C GLY A 16 -5.70 -22.29 5.09
N LYS A 17 -4.65 -22.75 4.41
CA LYS A 17 -4.38 -24.18 4.21
C LYS A 17 -3.13 -24.69 4.92
N ASP A 18 -2.38 -23.81 5.57
CA ASP A 18 -1.13 -24.14 6.26
C ASP A 18 -1.21 -23.71 7.73
N GLU A 19 -1.67 -24.63 8.57
CA GLU A 19 -1.79 -24.42 10.02
C GLU A 19 -0.46 -24.08 10.69
N LYS A 20 0.66 -24.59 10.17
CA LYS A 20 1.99 -24.27 10.72
C LYS A 20 2.36 -22.82 10.42
N ALA A 21 2.05 -22.32 9.22
CA ALA A 21 2.29 -20.92 8.85
C ALA A 21 1.39 -19.99 9.68
N GLU A 22 0.12 -20.36 9.91
CA GLU A 22 -0.78 -19.60 10.77
C GLU A 22 -0.25 -19.52 12.20
N LYS A 23 0.13 -20.68 12.78
CA LYS A 23 0.67 -20.73 14.13
C LYS A 23 1.94 -19.87 14.22
N HIS A 24 2.84 -19.99 13.25
CA HIS A 24 4.05 -19.18 13.22
C HIS A 24 3.75 -17.68 13.20
N PHE A 25 2.79 -17.24 12.37
CA PHE A 25 2.34 -15.85 12.34
C PHE A 25 1.84 -15.40 13.72
N LEU A 26 0.93 -16.16 14.32
CA LEU A 26 0.35 -15.81 15.61
C LEU A 26 1.43 -15.74 16.72
N ASP A 27 2.35 -16.69 16.73
CA ASP A 27 3.45 -16.75 17.72
C ASP A 27 4.40 -15.54 17.55
N GLN A 28 4.73 -15.16 16.31
CA GLN A 28 5.61 -14.01 16.06
C GLN A 28 4.95 -12.68 16.47
N VAL A 29 3.69 -12.47 16.13
CA VAL A 29 2.98 -11.25 16.52
C VAL A 29 2.81 -11.18 18.04
N ASN A 30 2.45 -12.28 18.69
CA ASN A 30 2.37 -12.33 20.15
C ASN A 30 3.70 -12.03 20.80
N ARG A 31 4.80 -12.62 20.30
CA ARG A 31 6.16 -12.36 20.81
C ARG A 31 6.47 -10.86 20.71
N PHE A 32 6.27 -10.23 19.55
CA PHE A 32 6.49 -8.80 19.36
C PHE A 32 5.71 -7.95 20.38
N LEU A 33 4.42 -8.24 20.57
CA LEU A 33 3.57 -7.50 21.52
C LEU A 33 4.08 -7.64 22.96
N VAL A 34 4.49 -8.84 23.35
CA VAL A 34 5.03 -9.11 24.69
C VAL A 34 6.38 -8.40 24.90
N GLU A 35 7.29 -8.50 23.94
CA GLU A 35 8.62 -7.86 24.00
C GLU A 35 8.52 -6.33 24.07
N GLN A 36 7.56 -5.74 23.36
CA GLN A 36 7.30 -4.31 23.42
C GLN A 36 6.47 -3.89 24.64
N ASN A 37 5.97 -4.83 25.42
CA ASN A 37 5.06 -4.57 26.54
C ASN A 37 3.91 -3.63 26.15
N THR A 38 3.39 -3.79 24.92
CA THR A 38 2.41 -2.89 24.33
C THR A 38 1.23 -3.68 23.77
N TRP A 39 0.02 -3.34 24.21
CA TRP A 39 -1.22 -3.92 23.69
C TRP A 39 -2.04 -2.82 23.06
N PRO A 40 -2.11 -2.77 21.73
CA PRO A 40 -2.82 -1.70 21.02
C PRO A 40 -4.34 -1.84 21.22
N GLU A 41 -5.01 -0.71 21.40
CA GLU A 41 -6.48 -0.66 21.45
C GLU A 41 -7.11 -0.96 20.07
N SER A 42 -6.36 -0.70 19.01
CA SER A 42 -6.81 -0.88 17.64
C SER A 42 -5.68 -1.31 16.71
N VAL A 43 -6.06 -2.04 15.67
CA VAL A 43 -5.15 -2.51 14.62
C VAL A 43 -5.66 -2.05 13.27
N ILE A 44 -4.76 -1.49 12.48
CA ILE A 44 -4.96 -1.24 11.06
C ILE A 44 -4.25 -2.36 10.31
N VAL A 45 -4.96 -3.04 9.42
CA VAL A 45 -4.45 -4.17 8.64
C VAL A 45 -4.40 -3.78 7.17
N SER A 46 -3.27 -4.01 6.52
CA SER A 46 -3.17 -3.95 5.06
C SER A 46 -3.25 -5.34 4.46
N MET A 47 -4.09 -5.48 3.47
CA MET A 47 -4.15 -6.71 2.68
C MET A 47 -3.04 -6.73 1.62
N PRO A 48 -2.46 -7.90 1.35
CA PRO A 48 -1.53 -8.05 0.23
C PRO A 48 -2.19 -7.61 -1.07
N ARG A 49 -1.49 -6.78 -1.84
CA ARG A 49 -2.02 -6.25 -3.10
C ARG A 49 -2.46 -7.35 -4.08
N SER A 50 -1.78 -8.50 -4.07
CA SER A 50 -2.11 -9.66 -4.91
C SER A 50 -3.46 -10.31 -4.61
N LEU A 51 -4.06 -10.03 -3.45
CA LEU A 51 -5.37 -10.54 -3.05
C LEU A 51 -6.51 -9.56 -3.31
N VAL A 52 -6.19 -8.36 -3.81
CA VAL A 52 -7.14 -7.27 -3.97
C VAL A 52 -7.30 -6.93 -5.45
N MET A 53 -8.52 -6.89 -5.93
CA MET A 53 -8.87 -6.33 -7.22
C MET A 53 -8.86 -4.82 -7.12
N PHE A 54 -8.21 -4.16 -8.07
CA PHE A 54 -8.11 -2.70 -8.12
C PHE A 54 -8.53 -2.21 -9.50
N LYS A 55 -9.35 -1.16 -9.54
CA LYS A 55 -9.81 -0.52 -10.77
C LYS A 55 -9.95 0.97 -10.59
N THR A 56 -9.57 1.70 -11.62
CA THR A 56 -9.87 3.12 -11.76
C THR A 56 -10.83 3.32 -12.94
N PHE A 57 -11.75 4.24 -12.79
CA PHE A 57 -12.71 4.61 -13.84
C PHE A 57 -13.23 6.03 -13.62
N GLU A 58 -13.79 6.61 -14.68
CA GLU A 58 -14.46 7.90 -14.60
C GLU A 58 -15.97 7.71 -14.60
N LEU A 59 -16.64 8.54 -13.79
CA LEU A 59 -18.08 8.53 -13.64
C LEU A 59 -18.63 9.93 -13.89
N PRO A 60 -19.37 10.15 -15.00
CA PRO A 60 -20.09 11.40 -15.20
C PRO A 60 -21.32 11.45 -14.28
N ALA A 61 -21.37 12.45 -13.41
CA ALA A 61 -22.49 12.65 -12.49
C ALA A 61 -22.72 14.15 -12.25
N PRO A 62 -23.97 14.58 -12.03
CA PRO A 62 -24.29 15.99 -11.80
C PRO A 62 -23.69 16.52 -10.50
N ASP A 63 -23.57 15.68 -9.48
CA ASP A 63 -23.06 16.04 -8.15
C ASP A 63 -22.53 14.79 -7.40
N MET A 64 -21.91 15.04 -6.26
CA MET A 64 -21.33 14.02 -5.39
C MET A 64 -22.38 12.99 -4.90
N LYS A 65 -23.61 13.44 -4.62
CA LYS A 65 -24.67 12.55 -4.13
C LYS A 65 -25.13 11.57 -5.20
N ALA A 66 -25.20 12.01 -6.45
CA ALA A 66 -25.48 11.13 -7.58
C ALA A 66 -24.36 10.10 -7.76
N VAL A 67 -23.09 10.49 -7.60
CA VAL A 67 -21.95 9.56 -7.63
C VAL A 67 -22.12 8.42 -6.65
N GLU A 68 -22.42 8.72 -5.38
CA GLU A 68 -22.56 7.70 -4.33
C GLU A 68 -23.59 6.62 -4.70
N SER A 69 -24.70 7.03 -5.34
CA SER A 69 -25.74 6.09 -5.78
C SER A 69 -25.37 5.30 -7.04
N MET A 70 -24.45 5.82 -7.85
CA MET A 70 -24.04 5.19 -9.13
C MET A 70 -22.80 4.30 -8.97
N VAL A 71 -21.95 4.58 -7.97
CA VAL A 71 -20.68 3.86 -7.79
C VAL A 71 -20.90 2.36 -7.61
N GLU A 72 -21.87 1.93 -6.82
CA GLU A 72 -22.14 0.51 -6.60
C GLU A 72 -22.45 -0.22 -7.90
N PHE A 73 -23.30 0.38 -8.72
CA PHE A 73 -23.67 -0.17 -10.03
C PHE A 73 -22.46 -0.27 -10.98
N GLU A 74 -21.60 0.76 -11.00
CA GLU A 74 -20.37 0.73 -11.80
C GLU A 74 -19.36 -0.29 -11.26
N LEU A 75 -19.25 -0.45 -9.94
CA LEU A 75 -18.39 -1.46 -9.34
C LEU A 75 -18.82 -2.90 -9.74
N GLU A 76 -20.11 -3.17 -9.83
CA GLU A 76 -20.62 -4.47 -10.33
C GLU A 76 -20.15 -4.75 -11.76
N ARG A 77 -20.07 -3.74 -12.61
CA ARG A 77 -19.56 -3.88 -13.99
C ARG A 77 -18.05 -4.12 -14.04
N HIS A 78 -17.31 -3.59 -13.08
CA HIS A 78 -15.85 -3.69 -13.02
C HIS A 78 -15.34 -4.94 -12.29
N PHE A 79 -16.14 -5.48 -11.36
CA PHE A 79 -15.78 -6.66 -10.59
C PHE A 79 -16.69 -7.84 -10.95
N SER A 80 -16.14 -8.79 -11.69
CA SER A 80 -16.88 -9.94 -12.23
C SER A 80 -17.48 -10.91 -11.20
N SER A 81 -17.11 -10.76 -9.91
CA SER A 81 -17.56 -11.68 -8.84
C SER A 81 -18.90 -11.29 -8.20
N GLY A 82 -19.53 -10.20 -8.64
CA GLY A 82 -20.68 -9.63 -7.94
C GLY A 82 -20.30 -8.97 -6.59
N LEU A 83 -20.97 -7.89 -6.21
CA LEU A 83 -20.65 -7.17 -4.97
C LEU A 83 -21.06 -7.93 -3.70
N ASP A 84 -22.00 -8.86 -3.80
CA ASP A 84 -22.48 -9.65 -2.66
C ASP A 84 -21.38 -10.50 -2.01
N ASP A 85 -20.37 -10.91 -2.80
CA ASP A 85 -19.25 -11.72 -2.32
C ASP A 85 -17.99 -10.90 -2.01
N LEU A 86 -18.06 -9.57 -2.15
CA LEU A 86 -16.94 -8.67 -2.00
C LEU A 86 -17.12 -7.70 -0.82
N TYR A 87 -16.01 -7.39 -0.15
CA TYR A 87 -15.84 -6.13 0.54
C TYR A 87 -15.14 -5.16 -0.40
N TYR A 88 -15.64 -3.95 -0.52
CA TYR A 88 -15.08 -2.92 -1.40
C TYR A 88 -14.97 -1.57 -0.70
N THR A 89 -14.11 -0.74 -1.24
CA THR A 89 -13.93 0.66 -0.87
C THR A 89 -13.48 1.43 -2.11
N TYR A 90 -13.61 2.74 -2.08
CA TYR A 90 -13.15 3.61 -3.17
C TYR A 90 -12.71 4.97 -2.64
N GLN A 91 -11.81 5.59 -3.39
CA GLN A 91 -11.49 7.01 -3.32
C GLN A 91 -12.28 7.73 -4.41
N LEU A 92 -12.75 8.92 -4.09
CA LEU A 92 -13.52 9.75 -4.99
C LEU A 92 -12.85 11.12 -5.13
N ASN A 93 -12.51 11.50 -6.35
CA ASN A 93 -11.95 12.79 -6.67
C ASN A 93 -12.75 13.46 -7.77
N GLN A 94 -13.14 14.71 -7.60
CA GLN A 94 -13.73 15.50 -8.68
C GLN A 94 -12.61 15.95 -9.62
N LYS A 95 -12.66 15.51 -10.88
CA LYS A 95 -11.61 15.79 -11.85
C LYS A 95 -11.83 17.10 -12.60
N SER A 96 -13.00 17.25 -13.23
CA SER A 96 -13.36 18.43 -14.01
C SER A 96 -14.86 18.47 -14.22
N GLY A 97 -15.50 19.61 -13.96
CA GLY A 97 -16.93 19.77 -14.14
C GLY A 97 -17.73 18.67 -13.43
N ASN A 98 -18.47 17.88 -14.22
CA ASN A 98 -19.30 16.78 -13.74
C ASN A 98 -18.63 15.39 -13.87
N ILE A 99 -17.31 15.34 -14.04
CA ILE A 99 -16.58 14.07 -14.15
C ILE A 99 -15.88 13.80 -12.81
N PHE A 100 -16.15 12.63 -12.27
CA PHE A 100 -15.54 12.13 -11.03
C PHE A 100 -14.63 10.95 -11.36
N HIS A 101 -13.44 10.96 -10.77
CA HIS A 101 -12.49 9.87 -10.85
C HIS A 101 -12.62 8.97 -9.64
N ILE A 102 -12.79 7.68 -9.89
CA ILE A 102 -12.95 6.65 -8.87
C ILE A 102 -11.74 5.73 -8.90
N ALA A 103 -11.04 5.62 -7.78
CA ALA A 103 -10.06 4.57 -7.54
C ALA A 103 -10.65 3.58 -6.54
N SER A 104 -10.89 2.34 -6.98
CA SER A 104 -11.63 1.36 -6.21
C SER A 104 -10.81 0.10 -5.92
N ALA A 105 -11.05 -0.49 -4.77
CA ALA A 105 -10.46 -1.74 -4.34
C ALA A 105 -11.54 -2.68 -3.82
N ALA A 106 -11.43 -3.96 -4.16
CA ALA A 106 -12.35 -4.99 -3.69
C ALA A 106 -11.61 -6.28 -3.36
N ILE A 107 -12.07 -6.97 -2.33
CA ILE A 107 -11.52 -8.24 -1.87
C ILE A 107 -12.65 -9.23 -1.60
N LYS A 108 -12.43 -10.52 -1.89
CA LYS A 108 -13.39 -11.56 -1.54
C LYS A 108 -13.63 -11.59 -0.04
N LYS A 109 -14.90 -11.64 0.38
CA LYS A 109 -15.29 -11.70 1.79
C LYS A 109 -14.63 -12.89 2.52
N GLU A 110 -14.57 -14.05 1.87
CA GLU A 110 -13.89 -15.23 2.42
C GLU A 110 -12.43 -14.94 2.77
N THR A 111 -11.68 -14.34 1.84
CA THR A 111 -10.27 -13.98 2.02
C THR A 111 -10.12 -12.96 3.17
N ALA A 112 -10.87 -11.88 3.13
CA ALA A 112 -10.80 -10.85 4.17
C ALA A 112 -11.15 -11.41 5.55
N ASN A 113 -12.22 -12.19 5.64
CA ASN A 113 -12.68 -12.80 6.90
C ASN A 113 -11.67 -13.79 7.47
N TYR A 114 -10.92 -14.50 6.64
CA TYR A 114 -9.82 -15.34 7.07
C TYR A 114 -8.74 -14.53 7.82
N TYR A 115 -8.24 -13.44 7.22
CA TYR A 115 -7.23 -12.58 7.87
C TYR A 115 -7.78 -11.89 9.12
N LEU A 116 -9.01 -11.39 9.08
CA LEU A 116 -9.67 -10.80 10.24
C LEU A 116 -9.82 -11.82 11.38
N GLY A 117 -10.08 -13.09 11.03
CA GLY A 117 -10.11 -14.21 11.98
C GLY A 117 -8.76 -14.44 12.68
N LEU A 118 -7.64 -14.33 11.94
CA LEU A 118 -6.30 -14.43 12.54
C LEU A 118 -6.04 -13.30 13.54
N ILE A 119 -6.37 -12.07 13.17
CA ILE A 119 -6.22 -10.91 14.06
C ILE A 119 -7.09 -11.07 15.32
N LYS A 120 -8.30 -11.59 15.17
CA LYS A 120 -9.19 -11.88 16.30
C LYS A 120 -8.62 -12.96 17.24
N LYS A 121 -7.90 -13.97 16.72
CA LYS A 121 -7.20 -14.97 17.55
C LYS A 121 -6.11 -14.36 18.45
N LEU A 122 -5.58 -13.20 18.07
CA LEU A 122 -4.64 -12.39 18.86
C LEU A 122 -5.34 -11.48 19.89
N ASN A 123 -6.66 -11.55 20.02
CA ASN A 123 -7.47 -10.65 20.84
C ASN A 123 -7.33 -9.16 20.43
N LEU A 124 -6.96 -8.89 19.17
CA LEU A 124 -6.83 -7.56 18.63
C LEU A 124 -8.09 -7.15 17.86
N LYS A 125 -8.44 -5.86 17.94
CA LYS A 125 -9.60 -5.29 17.24
C LYS A 125 -9.16 -4.57 15.98
N THR A 126 -9.48 -5.10 14.81
CA THR A 126 -9.27 -4.38 13.54
C THR A 126 -10.27 -3.22 13.42
N THR A 127 -9.76 -2.03 13.17
CA THR A 127 -10.57 -0.81 12.93
C THR A 127 -10.56 -0.38 11.48
N VAL A 128 -9.49 -0.68 10.76
CA VAL A 128 -9.34 -0.42 9.32
C VAL A 128 -8.75 -1.65 8.64
N LEU A 129 -9.32 -2.03 7.52
CA LEU A 129 -8.77 -2.97 6.57
C LEU A 129 -8.49 -2.20 5.27
N ASP A 130 -7.25 -2.05 4.91
CA ASP A 130 -6.82 -1.23 3.77
C ASP A 130 -5.89 -2.00 2.83
N ILE A 131 -5.31 -1.31 1.87
CA ILE A 131 -4.29 -1.84 0.96
C ILE A 131 -3.09 -0.90 0.90
N SER A 132 -1.91 -1.45 0.62
CA SER A 132 -0.66 -0.68 0.45
C SER A 132 -0.80 0.45 -0.57
N THR A 133 -1.51 0.20 -1.67
CA THR A 133 -1.77 1.16 -2.74
C THR A 133 -2.28 2.49 -2.22
N PHE A 134 -3.37 2.49 -1.45
CA PHE A 134 -3.95 3.72 -0.92
C PHE A 134 -3.05 4.37 0.13
N ALA A 135 -2.52 3.57 1.05
CA ALA A 135 -1.70 4.11 2.13
C ALA A 135 -0.42 4.79 1.62
N ASN A 136 0.30 4.13 0.70
CA ASN A 136 1.53 4.66 0.15
C ASN A 136 1.28 5.81 -0.85
N SER A 137 0.18 5.75 -1.63
CA SER A 137 -0.21 6.86 -2.51
C SER A 137 -0.56 8.12 -1.72
N ASP A 138 -1.31 7.98 -0.60
CA ASP A 138 -1.61 9.10 0.29
C ASP A 138 -0.33 9.74 0.84
N LEU A 139 0.67 8.91 1.16
CA LEU A 139 1.96 9.41 1.64
C LEU A 139 2.75 10.09 0.53
N ALA A 140 2.76 9.52 -0.69
CA ALA A 140 3.42 10.12 -1.85
C ALA A 140 2.79 11.48 -2.23
N MET A 141 1.47 11.59 -2.19
CA MET A 141 0.76 12.84 -2.47
C MET A 141 1.05 13.98 -1.47
N GLN A 142 1.57 13.65 -0.30
CA GLN A 142 1.97 14.65 0.71
C GLN A 142 3.42 15.16 0.51
N GLN A 143 4.20 14.51 -0.36
CA GLN A 143 5.49 15.06 -0.75
C GLN A 143 5.25 16.37 -1.53
N GLU A 144 6.17 17.34 -1.41
CA GLU A 144 6.05 18.63 -2.10
C GLU A 144 6.14 18.47 -3.63
N LEU A 145 5.08 17.99 -4.23
CA LEU A 145 4.95 17.86 -5.68
C LEU A 145 4.22 19.07 -6.25
N LYS A 146 4.70 19.59 -7.36
CA LYS A 146 3.97 20.61 -8.12
C LYS A 146 2.70 20.00 -8.69
N ASP A 147 1.58 20.73 -8.62
CA ASP A 147 0.23 20.26 -8.97
C ASP A 147 0.07 19.75 -10.43
N SER A 148 1.06 19.89 -11.28
CA SER A 148 0.98 19.57 -12.71
C SER A 148 1.76 18.34 -13.15
N THR A 149 2.47 17.67 -12.25
CA THR A 149 3.42 16.61 -12.63
C THR A 149 2.84 15.22 -12.46
N ALA A 150 3.15 14.34 -13.42
CA ALA A 150 2.90 12.92 -13.27
C ALA A 150 4.00 12.29 -12.40
N THR A 151 3.61 11.59 -11.37
CA THR A 151 4.50 10.95 -10.42
C THR A 151 4.24 9.45 -10.41
N ALA A 152 5.29 8.65 -10.44
CA ALA A 152 5.22 7.23 -10.20
C ALA A 152 5.55 6.89 -8.74
N LEU A 153 4.78 5.99 -8.16
CA LEU A 153 5.11 5.34 -6.90
C LEU A 153 5.37 3.86 -7.18
N VAL A 154 6.54 3.39 -6.78
CA VAL A 154 6.97 2.00 -6.94
C VAL A 154 7.12 1.37 -5.56
N ASP A 155 6.25 0.45 -5.22
CA ASP A 155 6.32 -0.30 -3.96
C ASP A 155 6.92 -1.68 -4.20
N ILE A 156 8.08 -1.91 -3.59
CA ILE A 156 8.86 -3.13 -3.77
C ILE A 156 8.72 -3.96 -2.50
N SER A 157 7.94 -5.03 -2.57
CA SER A 157 7.75 -5.96 -1.46
C SER A 157 8.48 -7.29 -1.72
N PRO A 158 8.62 -8.18 -0.73
CA PRO A 158 9.31 -9.46 -0.93
C PRO A 158 8.72 -10.37 -2.01
N ARG A 159 7.47 -10.15 -2.40
CA ARG A 159 6.74 -11.01 -3.33
C ARG A 159 6.17 -10.28 -4.53
N THR A 160 5.96 -8.99 -4.42
CA THR A 160 5.27 -8.20 -5.45
C THR A 160 5.97 -6.89 -5.70
N LEU A 161 5.87 -6.43 -6.94
CA LEU A 161 6.17 -5.08 -7.38
C LEU A 161 4.83 -4.41 -7.68
N GLU A 162 4.57 -3.26 -7.10
CA GLU A 162 3.42 -2.44 -7.43
C GLU A 162 3.89 -1.13 -8.03
N VAL A 163 3.28 -0.73 -9.15
CA VAL A 163 3.50 0.57 -9.79
C VAL A 163 2.19 1.32 -9.80
N SER A 164 2.21 2.52 -9.24
CA SER A 164 1.06 3.44 -9.20
C SER A 164 1.43 4.75 -9.88
N LEU A 165 0.50 5.32 -10.64
CA LEU A 165 0.64 6.62 -11.28
C LEU A 165 -0.29 7.62 -10.59
N ILE A 166 0.29 8.75 -10.17
CA ILE A 166 -0.39 9.82 -9.48
C ILE A 166 -0.24 11.09 -10.33
N LYS A 167 -1.35 11.77 -10.59
CA LYS A 167 -1.36 13.04 -11.32
C LYS A 167 -2.25 14.04 -10.60
N LYS A 168 -1.76 15.24 -10.34
CA LYS A 168 -2.50 16.31 -9.64
C LYS A 168 -3.14 15.84 -8.32
N GLY A 169 -2.41 15.02 -7.56
CA GLY A 169 -2.90 14.47 -6.32
C GLY A 169 -3.99 13.41 -6.45
N VAL A 170 -4.18 12.83 -7.64
CA VAL A 170 -5.14 11.77 -7.92
C VAL A 170 -4.41 10.49 -8.30
N LEU A 171 -4.78 9.38 -7.67
CA LEU A 171 -4.29 8.06 -8.05
C LEU A 171 -5.00 7.60 -9.32
N GLU A 172 -4.35 7.78 -10.47
CA GLU A 172 -4.92 7.52 -11.79
C GLU A 172 -4.86 6.05 -12.18
N PHE A 173 -3.84 5.34 -11.74
CA PHE A 173 -3.62 3.95 -12.14
C PHE A 173 -2.80 3.21 -11.10
N SER A 174 -3.03 1.91 -10.93
CA SER A 174 -2.14 1.01 -10.20
C SER A 174 -2.20 -0.39 -10.76
N ARG A 175 -1.03 -1.01 -10.87
CA ARG A 175 -0.88 -2.43 -11.21
C ARG A 175 0.16 -3.08 -10.32
N ASN A 176 0.08 -4.39 -10.20
CA ASN A 176 1.06 -5.17 -9.48
C ASN A 176 1.50 -6.40 -10.29
N SER A 177 2.78 -6.73 -10.14
CA SER A 177 3.41 -7.92 -10.71
C SER A 177 3.99 -8.79 -9.61
N THR A 178 4.01 -10.09 -9.82
CA THR A 178 4.60 -11.02 -8.87
C THR A 178 6.04 -11.34 -9.29
N TRP A 179 6.98 -11.29 -8.35
CA TRP A 179 8.35 -11.67 -8.60
C TRP A 179 8.47 -13.14 -8.98
N LYS A 180 9.18 -13.43 -10.06
CA LYS A 180 9.56 -14.78 -10.41
C LYS A 180 10.85 -15.23 -9.72
N ASN A 181 11.62 -14.27 -9.20
CA ASN A 181 12.93 -14.50 -8.61
C ASN A 181 12.85 -14.54 -7.07
N SER A 182 13.31 -15.65 -6.48
CA SER A 182 13.41 -15.83 -5.03
C SER A 182 14.48 -14.93 -4.37
N ASP A 183 15.44 -14.42 -5.16
CA ASP A 183 16.60 -13.69 -4.63
C ASP A 183 16.23 -12.37 -3.96
N ILE A 184 15.16 -11.69 -4.43
CA ILE A 184 14.65 -10.48 -3.79
C ILE A 184 14.18 -10.78 -2.37
N LYS A 185 13.52 -11.92 -2.17
CA LYS A 185 13.07 -12.36 -0.87
C LYS A 185 14.23 -12.55 0.11
N ASP A 186 15.34 -13.13 -0.36
CA ASP A 186 16.52 -13.38 0.45
C ASP A 186 17.16 -12.07 0.93
N VAL A 187 17.24 -11.07 0.03
CA VAL A 187 17.75 -9.74 0.40
C VAL A 187 16.81 -9.02 1.37
N TYR A 188 15.51 -9.15 1.18
CA TYR A 188 14.52 -8.60 2.12
C TYR A 188 14.64 -9.22 3.51
N SER A 189 14.98 -10.50 3.58
CA SER A 189 15.17 -11.23 4.85
C SER A 189 16.55 -10.98 5.49
N GLY A 190 17.35 -10.06 4.95
CA GLY A 190 18.67 -9.72 5.50
C GLY A 190 19.74 -10.81 5.31
N LYS A 191 19.52 -11.76 4.38
CA LYS A 191 20.56 -12.73 4.07
C LYS A 191 21.70 -12.06 3.30
N ASP A 192 22.90 -12.24 3.81
CA ASP A 192 24.10 -11.70 3.18
C ASP A 192 24.26 -12.25 1.75
N LYS A 193 24.38 -11.34 0.79
CA LYS A 193 24.73 -11.65 -0.59
C LYS A 193 26.03 -10.92 -0.95
N SER A 194 26.80 -11.52 -1.84
CA SER A 194 28.00 -10.84 -2.34
C SER A 194 27.65 -9.52 -3.04
N PRO A 195 28.54 -8.50 -3.04
CA PRO A 195 28.31 -7.24 -3.75
C PRO A 195 27.90 -7.42 -5.21
N ASP A 196 28.54 -8.36 -5.93
CA ASP A 196 28.24 -8.65 -7.33
C ASP A 196 26.81 -9.21 -7.50
N SER A 197 26.37 -10.07 -6.57
CA SER A 197 25.00 -10.60 -6.57
C SER A 197 23.97 -9.48 -6.33
N LEU A 198 24.26 -8.56 -5.41
CA LEU A 198 23.39 -7.42 -5.13
C LEU A 198 23.31 -6.47 -6.33
N GLU A 199 24.44 -6.21 -7.01
CA GLU A 199 24.45 -5.38 -8.20
C GLU A 199 23.67 -6.00 -9.36
N SER A 200 23.86 -7.31 -9.60
CA SER A 200 23.12 -8.04 -10.63
C SER A 200 21.62 -8.04 -10.35
N LEU A 201 21.23 -8.30 -9.10
CA LEU A 201 19.83 -8.29 -8.68
C LEU A 201 19.21 -6.90 -8.78
N SER A 202 19.94 -5.87 -8.38
CA SER A 202 19.51 -4.48 -8.51
C SER A 202 19.29 -4.10 -9.98
N LYS A 203 20.18 -4.47 -10.89
CA LYS A 203 20.02 -4.22 -12.34
C LYS A 203 18.81 -4.94 -12.93
N SER A 204 18.59 -6.21 -12.55
CA SER A 204 17.43 -6.97 -13.05
C SER A 204 16.11 -6.40 -12.52
N THR A 205 16.10 -5.98 -11.26
CA THR A 205 14.94 -5.32 -10.61
C THR A 205 14.63 -3.98 -11.28
N THR A 206 15.64 -3.16 -11.52
CA THR A 206 15.48 -1.87 -12.22
C THR A 206 14.88 -2.05 -13.60
N LYS A 207 15.36 -3.00 -14.40
CA LYS A 207 14.80 -3.29 -15.73
C LYS A 207 13.32 -3.68 -15.66
N LEU A 208 12.94 -4.50 -14.68
CA LEU A 208 11.54 -4.85 -14.48
C LEU A 208 10.69 -3.64 -14.08
N ILE A 209 11.20 -2.80 -13.19
CA ILE A 209 10.51 -1.57 -12.79
C ILE A 209 10.28 -0.66 -14.01
N ILE A 210 11.28 -0.47 -14.86
CA ILE A 210 11.16 0.35 -16.08
C ILE A 210 10.08 -0.24 -17.00
N SER A 211 10.11 -1.54 -17.25
CA SER A 211 9.09 -2.22 -18.06
C SER A 211 7.68 -2.04 -17.49
N GLU A 212 7.51 -2.15 -16.18
CA GLU A 212 6.22 -1.97 -15.52
C GLU A 212 5.76 -0.50 -15.54
N LEU A 213 6.68 0.46 -15.46
CA LEU A 213 6.37 1.89 -15.64
C LEU A 213 5.89 2.19 -17.06
N GLU A 214 6.57 1.67 -18.08
CA GLU A 214 6.17 1.83 -19.48
C GLU A 214 4.80 1.23 -19.75
N GLU A 215 4.52 0.04 -19.24
CA GLU A 215 3.20 -0.57 -19.35
C GLU A 215 2.13 0.20 -18.57
N ALA A 216 2.45 0.73 -17.39
CA ALA A 216 1.53 1.55 -16.62
C ALA A 216 1.16 2.84 -17.37
N LEU A 217 2.15 3.53 -17.93
CA LEU A 217 1.93 4.73 -18.74
C LEU A 217 1.05 4.44 -19.94
N SER A 218 1.35 3.38 -20.71
CA SER A 218 0.58 3.01 -21.91
C SER A 218 -0.86 2.57 -21.58
N SER A 219 -1.10 2.09 -20.37
CA SER A 219 -2.42 1.64 -19.91
C SER A 219 -3.24 2.75 -19.25
N CYS A 220 -2.61 3.84 -18.85
CA CYS A 220 -3.27 4.93 -18.15
C CYS A 220 -3.86 5.93 -19.16
N ARG A 221 -5.19 5.89 -19.31
CA ARG A 221 -5.93 6.74 -20.27
C ARG A 221 -5.91 8.24 -19.93
N ASN A 222 -5.54 8.58 -18.71
CA ASN A 222 -5.59 9.94 -18.17
C ASN A 222 -4.24 10.64 -18.20
N ILE A 223 -3.20 9.96 -18.68
CA ILE A 223 -1.89 10.53 -18.97
C ILE A 223 -1.79 10.66 -20.49
N GLU A 224 -1.61 11.89 -20.98
CA GLU A 224 -1.48 12.14 -22.41
C GLU A 224 -0.19 11.53 -22.96
N ASP A 225 -0.17 11.13 -24.23
CA ASP A 225 0.98 10.46 -24.88
C ASP A 225 2.32 11.23 -24.76
N ASN A 226 2.27 12.53 -24.50
CA ASN A 226 3.43 13.40 -24.34
C ASN A 226 3.79 13.71 -22.87
N GLU A 227 3.06 13.19 -21.90
CA GLU A 227 3.36 13.40 -20.50
C GLU A 227 4.38 12.39 -20.03
N SER A 228 5.49 12.89 -19.48
CA SER A 228 6.53 12.08 -18.85
C SER A 228 6.36 12.04 -17.34
N ILE A 229 6.81 10.95 -16.73
CA ILE A 229 6.98 10.87 -15.28
C ILE A 229 8.13 11.84 -14.91
N GLU A 230 7.87 12.75 -14.00
CA GLU A 230 8.88 13.70 -13.52
C GLU A 230 9.52 13.27 -12.20
N HIS A 231 8.82 12.45 -11.41
CA HIS A 231 9.32 11.94 -10.15
C HIS A 231 8.96 10.46 -9.98
N ILE A 232 9.89 9.70 -9.42
CA ILE A 232 9.67 8.32 -9.01
C ILE A 232 9.92 8.22 -7.51
N PHE A 233 8.89 7.84 -6.76
CA PHE A 233 9.03 7.49 -5.35
C PHE A 233 9.16 5.98 -5.20
N ILE A 234 10.09 5.56 -4.37
CA ILE A 234 10.29 4.16 -3.99
C ILE A 234 9.79 3.94 -2.57
N SER A 235 9.00 2.89 -2.36
CA SER A 235 8.64 2.32 -1.08
C SER A 235 9.14 0.89 -1.00
N GLY A 236 9.61 0.46 0.15
CA GLY A 236 10.11 -0.91 0.30
C GLY A 236 11.51 -1.12 -0.31
N GLY A 237 11.75 -2.30 -0.88
CA GLY A 237 13.02 -2.66 -1.52
C GLY A 237 14.10 -3.19 -0.59
N GLY A 238 13.91 -3.13 0.73
CA GLY A 238 14.88 -3.62 1.70
C GLY A 238 16.26 -2.99 1.49
N THR A 239 17.31 -3.77 1.66
CA THR A 239 18.69 -3.31 1.49
C THR A 239 19.08 -3.01 0.04
N LEU A 240 18.24 -3.39 -0.95
CA LEU A 240 18.45 -3.04 -2.37
C LEU A 240 17.98 -1.64 -2.74
N ALA A 241 17.13 -1.02 -1.92
CA ALA A 241 16.49 0.25 -2.28
C ALA A 241 17.49 1.34 -2.72
N PRO A 242 18.63 1.58 -2.02
CA PRO A 242 19.59 2.60 -2.45
C PRO A 242 20.19 2.34 -3.84
N GLN A 243 20.50 1.08 -4.15
CA GLN A 243 21.05 0.70 -5.47
C GLN A 243 20.00 0.83 -6.57
N ILE A 244 18.75 0.43 -6.30
CA ILE A 244 17.64 0.54 -7.24
C ILE A 244 17.37 2.01 -7.55
N ILE A 245 17.30 2.89 -6.56
CA ILE A 245 17.10 4.34 -6.73
C ILE A 245 18.17 4.90 -7.66
N LYS A 246 19.43 4.65 -7.34
CA LYS A 246 20.56 5.15 -8.15
C LYS A 246 20.53 4.66 -9.59
N GLN A 247 20.14 3.41 -9.81
CA GLN A 247 20.08 2.84 -11.15
C GLN A 247 18.86 3.35 -11.93
N LEU A 248 17.68 3.47 -11.30
CA LEU A 248 16.51 4.05 -11.93
C LEU A 248 16.77 5.48 -12.38
N GLU A 249 17.30 6.32 -11.51
CA GLU A 249 17.64 7.70 -11.85
C GLU A 249 18.64 7.79 -13.01
N LYS A 250 19.64 6.90 -13.03
CA LYS A 250 20.61 6.84 -14.12
C LYS A 250 19.99 6.40 -15.45
N GLU A 251 19.11 5.41 -15.46
CA GLU A 251 18.56 4.82 -16.69
C GLU A 251 17.38 5.62 -17.23
N THR A 252 16.53 6.16 -16.36
CA THR A 252 15.34 6.93 -16.76
C THR A 252 15.59 8.42 -16.91
N GLN A 253 16.65 8.95 -16.30
CA GLN A 253 16.91 10.40 -16.15
C GLN A 253 15.78 11.12 -15.38
N VAL A 254 14.99 10.38 -14.61
CA VAL A 254 13.90 10.89 -13.77
C VAL A 254 14.37 10.94 -12.32
N SER A 255 14.08 12.06 -11.65
CA SER A 255 14.37 12.20 -10.21
C SER A 255 13.72 11.06 -9.42
N THR A 256 14.56 10.25 -8.79
CA THR A 256 14.13 9.04 -8.07
C THR A 256 14.56 9.13 -6.62
N GLN A 257 13.61 8.98 -5.71
CA GLN A 257 13.92 9.06 -4.27
C GLN A 257 13.06 8.08 -3.46
N PHE A 258 13.54 7.76 -2.25
CA PHE A 258 12.73 7.02 -1.30
C PHE A 258 11.63 7.93 -0.75
N ILE A 259 10.44 7.39 -0.55
CA ILE A 259 9.32 8.14 0.03
C ILE A 259 9.69 8.62 1.44
N SER A 260 9.57 9.91 1.70
CA SER A 260 10.02 10.49 2.96
C SER A 260 9.04 10.26 4.10
N ILE A 261 9.58 10.23 5.31
CA ILE A 261 8.79 10.17 6.53
C ILE A 261 8.25 11.58 6.80
N PRO A 262 6.94 11.75 7.03
CA PRO A 262 6.37 13.07 7.28
C PRO A 262 6.93 13.72 8.56
N ASP A 263 7.09 15.03 8.57
CA ASP A 263 7.56 15.81 9.73
C ASP A 263 6.64 15.66 10.97
N SER A 264 5.38 15.26 10.75
CA SER A 264 4.43 14.98 11.82
C SER A 264 4.76 13.71 12.63
N VAL A 265 5.69 12.88 12.13
CA VAL A 265 6.21 11.71 12.85
C VAL A 265 7.43 12.13 13.66
N SER A 266 7.59 11.55 14.85
CA SER A 266 8.77 11.84 15.69
C SER A 266 10.07 11.66 14.90
N PRO A 267 11.01 12.61 14.97
CA PRO A 267 12.30 12.48 14.30
C PRO A 267 13.17 11.34 14.87
N ALA A 268 12.91 10.92 16.10
CA ALA A 268 13.59 9.79 16.73
C ALA A 268 12.83 8.50 16.44
N LEU A 269 13.24 7.79 15.40
CA LEU A 269 12.73 6.45 15.12
C LEU A 269 13.47 5.43 15.99
N PRO A 270 12.79 4.37 16.46
CA PRO A 270 13.47 3.30 17.19
C PRO A 270 14.46 2.56 16.27
N GLU A 271 15.52 2.00 16.83
CA GLU A 271 16.53 1.22 16.08
C GLU A 271 15.91 0.04 15.31
N SER A 272 14.82 -0.52 15.85
CA SER A 272 14.06 -1.59 15.18
C SER A 272 13.31 -1.15 13.94
N PHE A 273 13.16 0.18 13.71
CA PHE A 273 12.43 0.69 12.55
C PHE A 273 13.34 0.80 11.34
N SER A 274 12.96 0.12 10.27
CA SER A 274 13.60 0.25 8.96
C SER A 274 12.61 0.83 7.94
N SER A 275 12.86 2.04 7.46
CA SER A 275 12.02 2.69 6.43
C SER A 275 11.93 1.84 5.16
N TYR A 276 12.99 1.16 4.78
CA TYR A 276 13.00 0.30 3.59
C TYR A 276 12.17 -0.99 3.72
N HIS A 277 11.74 -1.35 4.93
CA HIS A 277 10.90 -2.52 5.17
C HIS A 277 9.50 -2.15 5.68
N MET A 278 9.37 -1.02 6.36
CA MET A 278 8.21 -0.72 7.20
C MET A 278 7.41 0.51 6.76
N MET A 279 7.72 1.11 5.59
CA MET A 279 7.09 2.34 5.16
C MET A 279 5.57 2.20 4.99
N THR A 280 5.09 1.08 4.44
CA THR A 280 3.65 0.80 4.32
C THR A 280 2.97 0.71 5.69
N ALA A 281 3.61 0.06 6.67
CA ALA A 281 3.08 0.01 8.03
C ALA A 281 3.01 1.40 8.67
N LEU A 282 4.04 2.22 8.48
CA LEU A 282 4.05 3.61 8.94
C LEU A 282 2.94 4.41 8.26
N SER A 283 2.80 4.29 6.93
CA SER A 283 1.76 4.98 6.16
C SER A 283 0.36 4.69 6.68
N LEU A 284 0.09 3.43 7.04
CA LEU A 284 -1.17 3.02 7.65
C LEU A 284 -1.33 3.58 9.08
N ALA A 285 -0.28 3.49 9.90
CA ALA A 285 -0.34 3.89 11.30
C ALA A 285 -0.63 5.39 11.47
N ILE A 286 -0.14 6.22 10.54
CA ILE A 286 -0.35 7.68 10.59
C ILE A 286 -1.56 8.15 9.75
N LYS A 287 -2.30 7.24 9.11
CA LYS A 287 -3.42 7.58 8.22
C LYS A 287 -4.45 8.49 8.90
N ASP A 288 -4.87 8.16 10.11
CA ASP A 288 -5.87 8.95 10.85
C ASP A 288 -5.36 10.32 11.34
N SER A 289 -4.04 10.52 11.39
CA SER A 289 -3.43 11.80 11.79
C SER A 289 -3.31 12.81 10.65
N ARG A 290 -3.64 12.41 9.42
CA ARG A 290 -3.48 13.23 8.22
C ARG A 290 -4.76 14.00 7.92
N LYS A 291 -4.63 15.28 7.54
CA LYS A 291 -5.77 16.16 7.22
C LYS A 291 -6.48 15.79 5.89
N GLN A 292 -5.84 15.04 5.02
CA GLN A 292 -6.32 14.69 3.67
C GLN A 292 -6.30 13.19 3.37
N SER A 293 -6.24 12.33 4.41
CA SER A 293 -6.30 10.89 4.15
C SER A 293 -7.67 10.50 3.61
N PHE A 294 -7.69 9.82 2.50
CA PHE A 294 -8.91 9.22 2.00
C PHE A 294 -9.39 8.14 2.97
N GLU A 295 -10.68 8.16 3.29
CA GLU A 295 -11.28 7.21 4.24
C GLU A 295 -11.50 5.83 3.60
N THR A 296 -10.48 5.29 2.93
CA THR A 296 -10.57 3.93 2.40
C THR A 296 -10.57 2.92 3.54
N ASN A 297 -11.55 2.02 3.51
CA ASN A 297 -11.68 0.94 4.49
C ASN A 297 -12.52 -0.19 3.91
N LEU A 298 -11.91 -1.33 3.69
CA LEU A 298 -12.56 -2.54 3.20
C LEU A 298 -13.43 -3.25 4.25
N LEU A 299 -13.36 -2.84 5.53
CA LEU A 299 -14.28 -3.37 6.52
C LEU A 299 -15.72 -3.00 6.18
N PRO A 300 -16.68 -3.92 6.29
CA PRO A 300 -18.09 -3.60 6.16
C PRO A 300 -18.52 -2.59 7.24
N SER A 301 -19.50 -1.75 6.91
CA SER A 301 -19.93 -0.64 7.76
C SER A 301 -20.32 -1.06 9.18
N ASN A 302 -20.88 -2.24 9.34
CA ASN A 302 -21.26 -2.80 10.65
C ASN A 302 -20.05 -3.20 11.53
N LEU A 303 -18.88 -3.43 10.94
CA LEU A 303 -17.64 -3.74 11.67
C LEU A 303 -16.75 -2.50 11.89
N ARG A 304 -17.02 -1.41 11.19
CA ARG A 304 -16.29 -0.15 11.41
C ARG A 304 -16.61 0.39 12.79
N SER A 305 -15.59 0.70 13.58
CA SER A 305 -15.83 1.44 14.83
C SER A 305 -16.37 2.81 14.49
N LYS A 306 -17.45 3.25 15.18
CA LYS A 306 -17.88 4.64 15.10
C LYS A 306 -16.70 5.50 15.51
N LYS A 307 -16.33 6.49 14.67
CA LYS A 307 -15.27 7.45 15.00
C LYS A 307 -15.59 8.05 16.38
N ARG A 308 -14.95 7.55 17.43
CA ARG A 308 -14.79 8.35 18.64
C ARG A 308 -13.72 9.37 18.28
N LYS A 309 -13.92 10.64 18.65
CA LYS A 309 -12.82 11.59 18.80
C LYS A 309 -11.90 11.00 19.88
N ALA A 310 -11.01 10.15 19.47
CA ALA A 310 -10.19 9.39 20.37
C ALA A 310 -8.89 10.17 20.60
N ASN A 311 -8.58 10.37 21.83
CA ASN A 311 -7.20 10.37 22.25
C ASN A 311 -6.63 8.99 21.82
N VAL A 312 -6.09 8.91 20.63
CA VAL A 312 -5.46 7.69 20.11
C VAL A 312 -4.20 7.47 20.96
N LYS A 313 -4.31 6.59 21.92
CA LYS A 313 -3.16 6.29 22.79
C LYS A 313 -2.18 5.37 22.11
N THR A 314 -2.64 4.38 21.38
CA THR A 314 -1.76 3.42 20.70
C THR A 314 -2.49 2.75 19.54
N SER A 315 -1.90 2.76 18.36
CA SER A 315 -2.37 2.02 17.19
C SER A 315 -1.23 1.17 16.62
N MET A 316 -1.58 0.00 16.14
CA MET A 316 -0.64 -0.90 15.47
C MET A 316 -1.05 -1.06 14.02
N ALA A 317 -0.09 -0.95 13.11
CA ALA A 317 -0.27 -1.27 11.70
C ALA A 317 0.36 -2.62 11.38
N LEU A 318 -0.40 -3.49 10.73
CA LEU A 318 0.04 -4.78 10.23
C LEU A 318 -0.08 -4.79 8.71
N VAL A 319 1.00 -5.20 8.06
CA VAL A 319 1.04 -5.44 6.61
C VAL A 319 1.23 -6.94 6.41
N ALA A 320 0.25 -7.58 5.81
CA ALA A 320 0.22 -9.03 5.62
C ALA A 320 0.95 -9.48 4.34
#